data_69f4fbd358e7a7d3a8a3c3c50c31f466
#
_entry.id   69f4fbd358e7a7d3a8a3c3c50c31f466
#
_cell.length_a   1.000
_cell.length_b   1.000
_cell.length_c   1.000
_cell.angle_alpha   90.00
_cell.angle_beta   90.00
_cell.angle_gamma   90.00
#
_symmetry.space_group_name_H-M   'P 1'
#
loop_
_entity.id
_entity.type
_entity.pdbx_description
1 polymer ?
#
loop_
_entity_poly.entity_id
_entity_poly.type
_entity_poly.pdbx_seq_one_letter_code
_entity_poly.pdbx_strand_id
1 'polypeptide(L)'
;MKLRLEGYKDALNEAGIPYDEALIENARSFSIKSGYQAFQELNQRCGGRFTAVFAIADTLAIGCLRAAKESGYQLPEDLSVMGFDGIEFGAYYSPSLTTVRQPYEYMAEQAIFMMRGLLDNEDNRHMVLNAEIVERESCAKRGE
;
A
#
# COMPACT_ATOMS: atom_id res chain seq x y z
N MET A 1 4.53 10.30 2.03
CA MET A 1 5.10 9.42 0.99
C MET A 1 6.49 8.90 1.37
N LYS A 2 7.41 9.76 1.79
CA LYS A 2 8.79 9.42 2.15
C LYS A 2 8.90 8.31 3.22
N LEU A 3 8.16 8.42 4.32
CA LEU A 3 8.20 7.44 5.43
C LEU A 3 7.77 6.02 5.02
N ARG A 4 6.82 5.85 4.10
CA ARG A 4 6.41 4.52 3.61
C ARG A 4 7.51 3.85 2.80
N LEU A 5 8.25 4.62 2.01
CA LEU A 5 9.42 4.12 1.28
C LEU A 5 10.59 3.80 2.21
N GLU A 6 10.80 4.60 3.25
CA GLU A 6 11.80 4.33 4.28
C GLU A 6 11.48 3.01 4.99
N GLY A 7 10.24 2.83 5.48
CA GLY A 7 9.82 1.56 6.11
C GLY A 7 9.95 0.35 5.18
N TYR A 8 9.69 0.49 3.89
CA TYR A 8 9.95 -0.58 2.92
C TYR A 8 11.44 -0.93 2.83
N LYS A 9 12.34 0.08 2.78
CA LYS A 9 13.79 -0.14 2.76
C LYS A 9 14.28 -0.79 4.05
N ASP A 10 13.75 -0.36 5.18
CA ASP A 10 14.10 -0.92 6.50
C ASP A 10 13.71 -2.40 6.57
N ALA A 11 12.50 -2.75 6.14
CA ALA A 11 12.04 -4.13 6.10
C ALA A 11 12.89 -5.03 5.17
N LEU A 12 13.28 -4.54 4.00
CA LEU A 12 14.19 -5.26 3.12
C LEU A 12 15.56 -5.49 3.77
N ASN A 13 16.10 -4.46 4.43
CA ASN A 13 17.38 -4.54 5.12
C ASN A 13 17.34 -5.55 6.27
N GLU A 14 16.28 -5.55 7.08
CA GLU A 14 16.06 -6.50 8.18
C GLU A 14 15.95 -7.94 7.65
N ALA A 15 15.34 -8.13 6.48
CA ALA A 15 15.23 -9.43 5.82
C ALA A 15 16.49 -9.85 5.05
N GLY A 16 17.54 -9.02 4.99
CA GLY A 16 18.74 -9.27 4.21
C GLY A 16 18.53 -9.24 2.70
N ILE A 17 17.46 -8.58 2.23
CA ILE A 17 17.12 -8.45 0.81
C ILE A 17 17.68 -7.12 0.28
N PRO A 18 18.50 -7.13 -0.78
CA PRO A 18 19.04 -5.91 -1.33
C PRO A 18 17.95 -5.01 -1.94
N TYR A 19 18.02 -3.72 -1.65
CA TYR A 19 17.16 -2.73 -2.27
C TYR A 19 17.51 -2.53 -3.75
N ASP A 20 16.52 -2.62 -4.64
CA ASP A 20 16.67 -2.36 -6.08
C ASP A 20 15.77 -1.19 -6.47
N GLU A 21 16.37 -0.07 -6.84
CA GLU A 21 15.65 1.14 -7.28
C GLU A 21 14.83 0.89 -8.56
N ALA A 22 15.24 -0.06 -9.39
CA ALA A 22 14.49 -0.43 -10.59
C ALA A 22 13.09 -1.02 -10.27
N LEU A 23 12.89 -1.51 -9.05
CA LEU A 23 11.59 -2.02 -8.57
C LEU A 23 10.69 -0.92 -7.97
N ILE A 24 11.13 0.34 -7.97
CA ILE A 24 10.32 1.46 -7.50
C ILE A 24 9.66 2.16 -8.68
N GLU A 25 8.34 2.34 -8.59
CA GLU A 25 7.57 3.08 -9.58
C GLU A 25 6.78 4.22 -8.96
N ASN A 26 6.76 5.35 -9.62
CA ASN A 26 6.09 6.57 -9.16
C ASN A 26 4.77 6.77 -9.91
N ALA A 27 3.65 6.45 -9.26
CA ALA A 27 2.34 6.75 -9.79
C ALA A 27 2.12 8.27 -9.87
N ARG A 28 1.53 8.73 -10.98
CA ARG A 28 1.31 10.16 -11.25
C ARG A 28 0.24 10.80 -10.34
N SER A 29 -0.66 9.99 -9.79
CA SER A 29 -1.71 10.40 -8.84
C SER A 29 -2.19 9.19 -8.03
N PHE A 30 -2.99 9.43 -6.99
CA PHE A 30 -3.60 8.37 -6.17
C PHE A 30 -4.89 7.79 -6.78
N SER A 31 -4.94 7.62 -8.10
CA SER A 31 -6.10 7.06 -8.79
C SER A 31 -5.88 5.60 -9.21
N ILE A 32 -6.98 4.84 -9.36
CA ILE A 32 -6.94 3.47 -9.88
C ILE A 32 -6.24 3.43 -11.25
N LYS A 33 -6.53 4.41 -12.12
CA LYS A 33 -5.88 4.54 -13.42
C LYS A 33 -4.36 4.70 -13.31
N SER A 34 -3.90 5.51 -12.35
CA SER A 34 -2.45 5.70 -12.16
C SER A 34 -1.77 4.45 -11.61
N GLY A 35 -2.43 3.68 -10.73
CA GLY A 35 -1.93 2.39 -10.28
C GLY A 35 -1.83 1.38 -11.41
N TYR A 36 -2.84 1.33 -12.27
CA TYR A 36 -2.84 0.49 -13.48
C TYR A 36 -1.65 0.81 -14.41
N GLN A 37 -1.44 2.09 -14.72
CA GLN A 37 -0.36 2.54 -15.58
C GLN A 37 1.02 2.29 -14.96
N ALA A 38 1.18 2.60 -13.67
CA ALA A 38 2.42 2.36 -12.94
C ALA A 38 2.80 0.86 -12.94
N PHE A 39 1.81 -0.02 -12.74
CA PHE A 39 2.09 -1.46 -12.84
C PHE A 39 2.56 -1.87 -14.24
N GLN A 40 1.92 -1.37 -15.31
CA GLN A 40 2.32 -1.68 -16.68
C GLN A 40 3.75 -1.21 -16.95
N GLU A 41 4.11 0.01 -16.56
CA GLU A 41 5.45 0.58 -16.72
C GLU A 41 6.49 -0.24 -15.93
N LEU A 42 6.19 -0.61 -14.67
CA LEU A 42 7.04 -1.45 -13.85
C LEU A 42 7.22 -2.85 -14.46
N ASN A 43 6.14 -3.49 -14.87
CA ASN A 43 6.17 -4.84 -15.44
C ASN A 43 6.95 -4.88 -16.77
N GLN A 44 6.76 -3.88 -17.62
CA GLN A 44 7.52 -3.77 -18.87
C GLN A 44 9.02 -3.58 -18.61
N ARG A 45 9.39 -2.74 -17.64
CA ARG A 45 10.79 -2.47 -17.28
C ARG A 45 11.46 -3.66 -16.60
N CYS A 46 10.76 -4.35 -15.73
CA CYS A 46 11.34 -5.39 -14.88
C CYS A 46 11.13 -6.82 -15.40
N GLY A 47 10.28 -7.02 -16.42
CA GLY A 47 10.06 -8.33 -17.04
C GLY A 47 9.57 -9.41 -16.06
N GLY A 48 8.73 -9.03 -15.07
CA GLY A 48 8.20 -9.98 -14.09
C GLY A 48 9.21 -10.46 -13.01
N ARG A 49 10.29 -9.75 -12.78
CA ARG A 49 11.32 -10.10 -11.76
C ARG A 49 10.86 -9.89 -10.30
N PHE A 50 9.59 -9.56 -10.07
CA PHE A 50 9.03 -9.35 -8.74
C PHE A 50 7.80 -10.25 -8.52
N THR A 51 7.59 -10.65 -7.29
CA THR A 51 6.50 -11.55 -6.88
C THR A 51 5.54 -10.89 -5.88
N ALA A 52 5.81 -9.64 -5.54
CA ALA A 52 4.94 -8.85 -4.69
C ALA A 52 4.99 -7.37 -5.09
N VAL A 53 3.87 -6.69 -4.93
CA VAL A 53 3.73 -5.24 -5.07
C VAL A 53 3.15 -4.67 -3.78
N PHE A 54 3.85 -3.72 -3.17
CA PHE A 54 3.33 -2.87 -2.13
C PHE A 54 2.95 -1.52 -2.72
N ALA A 55 1.66 -1.26 -2.82
CA ALA A 55 1.13 0.02 -3.29
C ALA A 55 0.84 0.93 -2.08
N ILE A 56 1.31 2.16 -2.15
CA ILE A 56 1.19 3.13 -1.04
C ILE A 56 -0.23 3.68 -0.83
N ALA A 57 -1.21 3.23 -1.60
CA ALA A 57 -2.64 3.49 -1.42
C ALA A 57 -3.46 2.35 -2.02
N ASP A 58 -4.63 2.04 -1.45
CA ASP A 58 -5.53 0.98 -1.93
C ASP A 58 -6.05 1.25 -3.34
N THR A 59 -6.28 2.50 -3.70
CA THR A 59 -6.68 2.88 -5.07
C THR A 59 -5.61 2.53 -6.09
N LEU A 60 -4.33 2.68 -5.75
CA LEU A 60 -3.23 2.24 -6.59
C LEU A 60 -3.15 0.72 -6.65
N ALA A 61 -3.29 0.04 -5.51
CA ALA A 61 -3.30 -1.42 -5.44
C ALA A 61 -4.39 -2.05 -6.32
N ILE A 62 -5.61 -1.49 -6.32
CA ILE A 62 -6.72 -1.94 -7.16
C ILE A 62 -6.35 -1.80 -8.66
N GLY A 63 -5.70 -0.70 -9.02
CA GLY A 63 -5.18 -0.51 -10.38
C GLY A 63 -4.12 -1.55 -10.74
N CYS A 64 -3.20 -1.85 -9.82
CA CYS A 64 -2.19 -2.89 -9.99
C CYS A 64 -2.82 -4.29 -10.16
N LEU A 65 -3.79 -4.66 -9.31
CA LEU A 65 -4.51 -5.94 -9.43
C LEU A 65 -5.15 -6.11 -10.81
N ARG A 66 -5.78 -5.06 -11.34
CA ARG A 66 -6.40 -5.09 -12.66
C ARG A 66 -5.35 -5.28 -13.76
N ALA A 67 -4.28 -4.48 -13.74
CA ALA A 67 -3.22 -4.55 -14.74
C ALA A 67 -2.46 -5.89 -14.70
N ALA A 68 -2.23 -6.44 -13.50
CA ALA A 68 -1.61 -7.74 -13.31
C ALA A 68 -2.43 -8.87 -13.94
N LYS A 69 -3.75 -8.91 -13.70
CA LYS A 69 -4.66 -9.88 -14.33
C LYS A 69 -4.64 -9.78 -15.85
N GLU A 70 -4.69 -8.57 -16.41
CA GLU A 70 -4.62 -8.36 -17.86
C GLU A 70 -3.26 -8.72 -18.45
N SER A 71 -2.21 -8.70 -17.63
CA SER A 71 -0.86 -9.16 -18.00
C SER A 71 -0.66 -10.67 -17.83
N GLY A 72 -1.69 -11.42 -17.42
CA GLY A 72 -1.70 -12.88 -17.32
C GLY A 72 -1.25 -13.45 -15.96
N TYR A 73 -1.02 -12.63 -14.95
CA TYR A 73 -0.68 -13.11 -13.61
C TYR A 73 -1.89 -13.79 -12.92
N GLN A 74 -1.64 -14.95 -12.32
CA GLN A 74 -2.53 -15.57 -11.34
C GLN A 74 -2.33 -14.87 -10.00
N LEU A 75 -3.41 -14.35 -9.40
CA LEU A 75 -3.36 -13.61 -8.14
C LEU A 75 -4.10 -14.39 -7.04
N PRO A 76 -3.47 -14.68 -5.92
CA PRO A 76 -2.14 -14.20 -5.46
C PRO A 76 -0.95 -15.12 -5.83
N GLU A 77 -1.15 -16.21 -6.57
CA GLU A 77 -0.19 -17.31 -6.76
C GLU A 77 1.12 -16.84 -7.41
N ASP A 78 1.04 -16.07 -8.50
CA ASP A 78 2.23 -15.54 -9.19
C ASP A 78 2.68 -14.21 -8.58
N LEU A 79 1.72 -13.40 -8.09
CA LEU A 79 1.96 -12.04 -7.62
C LEU A 79 1.02 -11.66 -6.48
N SER A 80 1.61 -11.37 -5.32
CA SER A 80 0.90 -10.77 -4.19
C SER A 80 0.79 -9.25 -4.37
N VAL A 81 -0.35 -8.65 -4.01
CA VAL A 81 -0.54 -7.21 -4.04
C VAL A 81 -1.10 -6.73 -2.70
N MET A 82 -0.39 -5.81 -2.05
CA MET A 82 -0.79 -5.20 -0.80
C MET A 82 -1.01 -3.70 -0.99
N GLY A 83 -2.07 -3.18 -0.39
CA GLY A 83 -2.42 -1.77 -0.38
C GLY A 83 -2.09 -1.07 0.94
N PHE A 84 -2.53 0.17 1.03
CA PHE A 84 -2.48 1.01 2.22
C PHE A 84 -3.70 1.92 2.21
N ASP A 85 -4.34 2.11 3.33
CA ASP A 85 -5.44 2.94 3.75
C ASP A 85 -6.57 2.11 4.38
N GLY A 86 -6.94 0.96 3.85
CA GLY A 86 -8.02 0.12 4.37
C GLY A 86 -9.40 0.54 3.87
N ILE A 87 -9.50 1.02 2.61
CA ILE A 87 -10.80 1.44 2.06
C ILE A 87 -11.76 0.25 1.92
N GLU A 88 -13.04 0.49 2.17
CA GLU A 88 -14.08 -0.53 2.15
C GLU A 88 -14.16 -1.28 0.81
N PHE A 89 -14.03 -0.56 -0.30
CA PHE A 89 -14.09 -1.13 -1.65
C PHE A 89 -13.09 -2.26 -1.89
N GLY A 90 -11.91 -2.20 -1.25
CA GLY A 90 -10.89 -3.25 -1.34
C GLY A 90 -11.35 -4.62 -0.84
N ALA A 91 -12.31 -4.66 0.11
CA ALA A 91 -12.88 -5.90 0.62
C ALA A 91 -13.78 -6.62 -0.40
N TYR A 92 -14.37 -5.86 -1.31
CA TYR A 92 -15.32 -6.37 -2.32
C TYR A 92 -14.68 -6.54 -3.71
N TYR A 93 -13.39 -6.22 -3.84
CA TYR A 93 -12.66 -6.49 -5.08
C TYR A 93 -12.30 -7.98 -5.19
N SER A 94 -11.96 -8.47 -6.36
CA SER A 94 -11.56 -9.88 -6.54
C SER A 94 -10.20 -9.98 -7.25
N PRO A 95 -9.17 -10.56 -6.56
CA PRO A 95 -9.16 -10.97 -5.16
C PRO A 95 -9.36 -9.79 -4.21
N SER A 96 -9.92 -10.04 -3.01
CA SER A 96 -10.08 -9.02 -1.98
C SER A 96 -8.72 -8.54 -1.47
N LEU A 97 -8.57 -7.20 -1.32
CA LEU A 97 -7.28 -6.55 -1.14
C LEU A 97 -6.79 -6.63 0.31
N THR A 98 -5.64 -7.27 0.52
CA THR A 98 -4.82 -7.15 1.72
C THR A 98 -4.28 -5.71 1.83
N THR A 99 -4.42 -5.08 2.99
CA THR A 99 -4.08 -3.67 3.16
C THR A 99 -3.65 -3.33 4.58
N VAL A 100 -2.93 -2.23 4.73
CA VAL A 100 -2.69 -1.58 6.02
C VAL A 100 -3.85 -0.63 6.30
N ARG A 101 -4.70 -0.97 7.27
CA ARG A 101 -5.83 -0.13 7.68
C ARG A 101 -5.38 0.94 8.67
N GLN A 102 -5.71 2.18 8.34
CA GLN A 102 -5.54 3.32 9.25
C GLN A 102 -6.76 3.46 10.17
N PRO A 103 -6.59 3.85 11.45
CA PRO A 103 -7.70 4.03 12.39
C PRO A 103 -8.40 5.39 12.15
N TYR A 104 -9.08 5.57 11.02
CA TYR A 104 -9.63 6.86 10.57
C TYR A 104 -10.58 7.51 11.56
N GLU A 105 -11.46 6.74 12.20
CA GLU A 105 -12.42 7.26 13.19
C GLU A 105 -11.66 7.87 14.37
N TYR A 106 -10.70 7.14 14.90
CA TYR A 106 -9.88 7.63 16.01
C TYR A 106 -8.99 8.81 15.59
N MET A 107 -8.45 8.79 14.37
CA MET A 107 -7.70 9.92 13.81
C MET A 107 -8.57 11.19 13.75
N ALA A 108 -9.82 11.06 13.33
CA ALA A 108 -10.75 12.18 13.24
C ALA A 108 -11.10 12.74 14.63
N GLU A 109 -11.36 11.86 15.60
CA GLU A 109 -11.62 12.26 17.00
C GLU A 109 -10.43 13.02 17.59
N GLN A 110 -9.22 12.48 17.42
CA GLN A 110 -8.00 13.11 17.93
C GLN A 110 -7.69 14.43 17.23
N ALA A 111 -7.94 14.54 15.93
CA ALA A 111 -7.79 15.80 15.20
C ALA A 111 -8.70 16.89 15.75
N ILE A 112 -9.98 16.57 16.03
CA ILE A 112 -10.92 17.53 16.65
C ILE A 112 -10.46 17.92 18.05
N PHE A 113 -10.00 16.95 18.84
CA PHE A 113 -9.49 17.23 20.19
C PHE A 113 -8.30 18.18 20.15
N MET A 114 -7.32 17.90 19.28
CA MET A 114 -6.14 18.73 19.11
C MET A 114 -6.47 20.13 18.59
N MET A 115 -7.44 20.26 17.66
CA MET A 115 -7.91 21.57 17.18
C MET A 115 -8.51 22.43 18.30
N ARG A 116 -9.27 21.82 19.22
CA ARG A 116 -9.80 22.53 20.40
C ARG A 116 -8.68 23.03 21.31
N GLY A 117 -7.71 22.17 21.63
CA GLY A 117 -6.54 22.55 22.44
C GLY A 117 -5.78 23.74 21.84
N LEU A 118 -5.64 23.78 20.51
CA LEU A 118 -5.01 24.92 19.82
C LEU A 118 -5.79 26.23 20.00
N LEU A 119 -7.12 26.19 20.02
CA LEU A 119 -7.94 27.38 20.29
C LEU A 119 -7.79 27.87 21.71
N ASP A 120 -7.50 26.97 22.65
CA ASP A 120 -7.29 27.27 24.08
C ASP A 120 -5.81 27.59 24.41
N ASN A 121 -4.93 27.76 23.39
CA ASN A 121 -3.49 28.00 23.49
C ASN A 121 -2.73 26.86 24.20
N GLU A 122 -3.20 25.64 24.12
CA GLU A 122 -2.47 24.46 24.58
C GLU A 122 -1.37 24.06 23.55
N ASP A 123 -0.31 23.43 24.04
CA ASP A 123 0.80 22.97 23.22
C ASP A 123 0.35 21.89 22.21
N ASN A 124 0.83 22.02 20.98
CA ASN A 124 0.64 21.01 19.92
C ASN A 124 1.30 19.69 20.33
N ARG A 125 0.49 18.64 20.46
CA ARG A 125 0.99 17.28 20.72
C ARG A 125 1.07 16.51 19.42
N HIS A 126 2.25 15.90 19.18
CA HIS A 126 2.35 14.89 18.14
C HIS A 126 1.82 13.56 18.67
N MET A 127 0.94 12.91 17.88
CA MET A 127 0.41 11.60 18.20
C MET A 127 0.78 10.61 17.10
N VAL A 128 1.33 9.48 17.49
CA VAL A 128 1.58 8.34 16.60
C VAL A 128 0.49 7.31 16.86
N LEU A 129 -0.23 6.92 15.82
CA LEU A 129 -1.29 5.93 15.89
C LEU A 129 -0.85 4.64 15.20
N ASN A 130 -1.20 3.51 15.79
CA ASN A 130 -0.93 2.22 15.20
C ASN A 130 -1.92 1.93 14.07
N ALA A 131 -1.41 1.48 12.94
CA ALA A 131 -2.17 0.88 11.87
C ALA A 131 -2.16 -0.64 12.01
N GLU A 132 -3.12 -1.34 11.41
CA GLU A 132 -3.22 -2.79 11.42
C GLU A 132 -3.14 -3.37 10.01
N ILE A 133 -2.58 -4.56 9.86
CA ILE A 133 -2.63 -5.31 8.60
C ILE A 133 -3.95 -6.09 8.58
N VAL A 134 -4.74 -5.88 7.53
CA VAL A 134 -5.94 -6.64 7.23
C VAL A 134 -5.61 -7.61 6.11
N GLU A 135 -5.33 -8.86 6.47
CA GLU A 135 -5.04 -9.92 5.52
C GLU A 135 -6.30 -10.35 4.78
N ARG A 136 -6.18 -10.47 3.44
CA ARG A 136 -7.24 -10.92 2.54
C ARG A 136 -6.64 -11.79 1.43
N GLU A 137 -7.38 -11.95 0.32
CA GLU A 137 -7.03 -12.89 -0.76
C GLU A 137 -5.91 -12.42 -1.68
N SER A 138 -5.57 -11.12 -1.72
CA SER A 138 -4.58 -10.58 -2.67
C SER A 138 -3.12 -10.86 -2.32
N CYS A 139 -2.86 -11.48 -1.17
CA CYS A 139 -1.54 -11.91 -0.75
C CYS A 139 -1.55 -13.38 -0.35
N ALA A 140 -0.51 -14.10 -0.73
CA ALA A 140 -0.28 -15.47 -0.28
C ALA A 140 1.16 -15.65 0.18
N LYS A 141 1.36 -16.63 1.08
CA LYS A 141 2.68 -17.10 1.42
C LYS A 141 3.26 -17.80 0.20
N ARG A 142 4.44 -17.41 -0.22
CA ARG A 142 5.16 -18.08 -1.30
C ARG A 142 5.54 -19.49 -0.84
N GLY A 143 5.21 -20.50 -1.65
CA GLY A 143 5.72 -21.87 -1.43
C GLY A 143 7.24 -21.89 -1.49
N GLU A 144 7.83 -22.71 -0.68
CA GLU A 144 9.27 -23.01 -0.68
C GLU A 144 9.66 -23.72 -1.97
#